data_065efd1f307ffff824e2a9c889ac3118
#
_entry.id   065efd1f307ffff824e2a9c889ac3118
#
_cell.length_a   1.000
_cell.length_b   1.000
_cell.length_c   1.000
_cell.angle_alpha   90.00
_cell.angle_beta   90.00
_cell.angle_gamma   90.00
#
_symmetry.space_group_name_H-M   'P 1'
#
loop_
_entity.id
_entity.type
_entity.pdbx_description
1 polymer ?
#
loop_
_entity_poly.entity_id
_entity_poly.type
_entity_poly.pdbx_seq_one_letter_code
_entity_poly.pdbx_strand_id
1 'polypeptide(L)'
;MDPISRTQAESRSRPVAVAITGGIGAGKTEALHAFARHGAATISSDDIVHRLLREDDDVRAALLERFGTGILDDAGHIDRAAISRIVFDDQEALAWLEALLHPRVVAEYLAWREALAALPDPPSVSATEVPLLYEVGGEERFDAIVAITAPEDLRRERSRVSSPEQRESRLIPDEEKTARADFSYVNDGTRQQLDDFVAETMRALAARQPA
;
A
#
# COMPACT_ATOMS: atom_id res chain seq x y z
N MET A 1 42.09 4.53 -37.12
CA MET A 1 40.66 4.85 -36.92
C MET A 1 40.08 3.74 -36.08
N ASP A 2 40.07 3.94 -34.76
CA ASP A 2 39.51 2.97 -33.83
C ASP A 2 37.99 3.05 -33.83
N PRO A 3 37.28 1.92 -33.88
CA PRO A 3 35.83 1.93 -33.70
C PRO A 3 35.50 2.18 -32.23
N ILE A 4 34.90 3.32 -31.99
CA ILE A 4 34.36 3.74 -30.71
C ILE A 4 33.53 2.61 -30.12
N SER A 5 34.01 2.10 -28.99
CA SER A 5 33.27 1.20 -28.11
C SER A 5 31.86 1.77 -27.82
N ARG A 6 30.85 1.14 -28.39
CA ARG A 6 29.49 1.31 -27.92
C ARG A 6 29.44 0.76 -26.50
N THR A 7 29.55 1.65 -25.56
CA THR A 7 29.25 1.41 -24.15
C THR A 7 27.94 0.65 -24.07
N GLN A 8 27.99 -0.58 -23.57
CA GLN A 8 26.83 -1.34 -23.17
C GLN A 8 26.06 -0.44 -22.18
N ALA A 9 24.90 0.03 -22.61
CA ALA A 9 23.90 0.54 -21.65
C ALA A 9 23.55 -0.66 -20.77
N GLU A 10 24.17 -0.74 -19.58
CA GLU A 10 23.79 -1.69 -18.56
C GLU A 10 22.28 -1.61 -18.42
N SER A 11 21.61 -2.73 -18.66
CA SER A 11 20.19 -2.90 -18.43
C SER A 11 19.95 -2.61 -16.95
N ARG A 12 19.59 -1.38 -16.62
CA ARG A 12 19.25 -0.99 -15.25
C ARG A 12 18.00 -1.77 -14.87
N SER A 13 18.16 -2.75 -14.00
CA SER A 13 17.05 -3.52 -13.50
C SER A 13 16.16 -2.59 -12.65
N ARG A 14 14.86 -2.53 -12.96
CA ARG A 14 13.90 -1.79 -12.13
C ARG A 14 13.81 -2.42 -10.74
N PRO A 15 13.45 -1.65 -9.69
CA PRO A 15 13.15 -2.21 -8.38
C PRO A 15 12.12 -3.33 -8.46
N VAL A 16 12.33 -4.42 -7.71
CA VAL A 16 11.28 -5.44 -7.51
C VAL A 16 10.10 -4.79 -6.81
N ALA A 17 8.92 -4.83 -7.44
CA ALA A 17 7.72 -4.23 -6.91
C ALA A 17 7.02 -5.20 -5.93
N VAL A 18 6.95 -4.83 -4.66
CA VAL A 18 6.35 -5.64 -3.60
C VAL A 18 5.09 -5.00 -3.06
N ALA A 19 3.99 -5.77 -2.99
CA ALA A 19 2.80 -5.39 -2.24
C ALA A 19 2.85 -5.93 -0.81
N ILE A 20 2.52 -5.10 0.18
CA ILE A 20 2.28 -5.53 1.55
C ILE A 20 0.79 -5.45 1.82
N THR A 21 0.14 -6.59 2.09
CA THR A 21 -1.30 -6.69 2.35
C THR A 21 -1.59 -7.44 3.64
N GLY A 22 -2.87 -7.52 4.04
CA GLY A 22 -3.33 -8.24 5.23
C GLY A 22 -4.43 -7.52 5.99
N GLY A 23 -4.95 -8.12 7.04
CA GLY A 23 -6.08 -7.63 7.84
C GLY A 23 -5.83 -6.30 8.57
N ILE A 24 -6.91 -5.71 9.07
CA ILE A 24 -6.85 -4.51 9.93
C ILE A 24 -6.13 -4.88 11.23
N GLY A 25 -5.20 -4.04 11.70
CA GLY A 25 -4.43 -4.31 12.92
C GLY A 25 -3.34 -5.39 12.80
N ALA A 26 -3.14 -6.00 11.63
CA ALA A 26 -2.14 -7.05 11.42
C ALA A 26 -0.68 -6.57 11.53
N GLY A 27 -0.41 -5.25 11.37
CA GLY A 27 0.93 -4.69 11.48
C GLY A 27 1.62 -4.42 10.15
N LYS A 28 0.85 -4.23 9.06
CA LYS A 28 1.36 -3.91 7.72
C LYS A 28 2.27 -2.68 7.69
N THR A 29 1.87 -1.62 8.39
CA THR A 29 2.66 -0.37 8.47
C THR A 29 3.99 -0.59 9.17
N GLU A 30 4.04 -1.43 10.23
CA GLU A 30 5.31 -1.79 10.86
C GLU A 30 6.18 -2.64 9.91
N ALA A 31 5.58 -3.55 9.14
CA ALA A 31 6.29 -4.27 8.09
C ALA A 31 6.83 -3.31 7.01
N LEU A 32 6.04 -2.33 6.55
CA LEU A 32 6.49 -1.30 5.61
C LEU A 32 7.72 -0.54 6.15
N HIS A 33 7.69 -0.15 7.43
CA HIS A 33 8.82 0.50 8.08
C HIS A 33 10.05 -0.44 8.17
N ALA A 34 9.83 -1.74 8.39
CA ALA A 34 10.93 -2.72 8.37
C ALA A 34 11.56 -2.82 6.97
N PHE A 35 10.76 -2.87 5.91
CA PHE A 35 11.26 -2.79 4.53
C PHE A 35 12.12 -1.55 4.29
N ALA A 36 11.68 -0.39 4.78
CA ALA A 36 12.47 0.85 4.70
C ALA A 36 13.81 0.76 5.44
N ARG A 37 13.83 0.17 6.66
CA ARG A 37 15.07 -0.05 7.43
C ARG A 37 16.06 -0.96 6.69
N HIS A 38 15.56 -1.89 5.90
CA HIS A 38 16.37 -2.81 5.08
C HIS A 38 16.67 -2.28 3.67
N GLY A 39 16.43 -0.99 3.40
CA GLY A 39 16.86 -0.30 2.18
C GLY A 39 15.86 -0.35 1.02
N ALA A 40 14.63 -0.82 1.22
CA ALA A 40 13.57 -0.66 0.24
C ALA A 40 13.08 0.79 0.19
N ALA A 41 12.72 1.29 -1.00
CA ALA A 41 11.85 2.45 -1.09
C ALA A 41 10.42 2.04 -0.72
N THR A 42 9.72 2.88 0.03
CA THR A 42 8.39 2.52 0.58
C THR A 42 7.36 3.60 0.34
N ILE A 43 6.12 3.19 0.10
CA ILE A 43 4.96 4.08 0.00
C ILE A 43 3.71 3.38 0.58
N SER A 44 2.81 4.14 1.20
CA SER A 44 1.52 3.64 1.70
C SER A 44 0.38 4.15 0.83
N SER A 45 -0.54 3.28 0.43
CA SER A 45 -1.79 3.68 -0.24
C SER A 45 -2.63 4.61 0.62
N ASP A 46 -2.62 4.41 1.94
CA ASP A 46 -3.34 5.28 2.87
C ASP A 46 -2.74 6.69 2.90
N ASP A 47 -1.41 6.84 2.84
CA ASP A 47 -0.74 8.14 2.76
C ASP A 47 -1.03 8.84 1.42
N ILE A 48 -1.10 8.08 0.33
CA ILE A 48 -1.53 8.61 -0.98
C ILE A 48 -2.96 9.16 -0.87
N VAL A 49 -3.91 8.40 -0.32
CA VAL A 49 -5.29 8.88 -0.10
C VAL A 49 -5.30 10.14 0.74
N HIS A 50 -4.51 10.22 1.82
CA HIS A 50 -4.38 11.42 2.64
C HIS A 50 -3.93 12.64 1.86
N ARG A 51 -2.93 12.46 0.99
CA ARG A 51 -2.42 13.53 0.13
C ARG A 51 -3.46 13.96 -0.90
N LEU A 52 -4.12 13.02 -1.60
CA LEU A 52 -5.17 13.32 -2.56
C LEU A 52 -6.32 14.11 -1.94
N LEU A 53 -6.79 13.73 -0.77
CA LEU A 53 -7.86 14.45 -0.06
C LEU A 53 -7.47 15.87 0.37
N ARG A 54 -6.18 16.13 0.56
CA ARG A 54 -5.67 17.43 1.00
C ARG A 54 -5.23 18.34 -0.12
N GLU A 55 -4.69 17.79 -1.21
CA GLU A 55 -3.91 18.54 -2.21
C GLU A 55 -4.47 18.43 -3.64
N ASP A 56 -5.36 17.47 -3.93
CA ASP A 56 -5.91 17.29 -5.27
C ASP A 56 -7.23 18.10 -5.41
N ASP A 57 -7.19 19.14 -6.22
CA ASP A 57 -8.33 20.04 -6.43
C ASP A 57 -9.51 19.33 -7.13
N ASP A 58 -9.26 18.38 -8.03
CA ASP A 58 -10.31 17.63 -8.72
C ASP A 58 -11.02 16.67 -7.78
N VAL A 59 -10.26 15.99 -6.92
CA VAL A 59 -10.81 15.15 -5.84
C VAL A 59 -11.65 15.98 -4.89
N ARG A 60 -11.13 17.14 -4.48
CA ARG A 60 -11.85 18.08 -3.62
C ARG A 60 -13.16 18.54 -4.26
N ALA A 61 -13.13 18.96 -5.52
CA ALA A 61 -14.32 19.43 -6.24
C ALA A 61 -15.38 18.32 -6.35
N ALA A 62 -14.99 17.10 -6.73
CA ALA A 62 -15.88 15.95 -6.82
C ALA A 62 -16.53 15.59 -5.46
N LEU A 63 -15.74 15.63 -4.37
CA LEU A 63 -16.26 15.38 -3.03
C LEU A 63 -17.27 16.43 -2.58
N LEU A 64 -17.00 17.70 -2.86
CA LEU A 64 -17.94 18.80 -2.53
C LEU A 64 -19.21 18.72 -3.37
N GLU A 65 -19.12 18.35 -4.64
CA GLU A 65 -20.28 18.13 -5.49
C GLU A 65 -21.17 16.98 -4.97
N ARG A 66 -20.54 15.88 -4.53
CA ARG A 66 -21.27 14.69 -4.07
C ARG A 66 -21.84 14.82 -2.66
N PHE A 67 -21.07 15.39 -1.71
CA PHE A 67 -21.40 15.39 -0.29
C PHE A 67 -21.70 16.77 0.29
N GLY A 68 -21.51 17.83 -0.50
CA GLY A 68 -21.70 19.21 -0.05
C GLY A 68 -20.61 19.68 0.93
N THR A 69 -20.81 20.86 1.51
CA THR A 69 -19.82 21.50 2.40
C THR A 69 -19.77 20.91 3.80
N GLY A 70 -20.67 20.01 4.16
CA GLY A 70 -20.70 19.33 5.47
C GLY A 70 -19.52 18.40 5.73
N ILE A 71 -18.68 18.16 4.71
CA ILE A 71 -17.42 17.38 4.81
C ILE A 71 -16.18 18.27 5.02
N LEU A 72 -16.35 19.56 5.29
CA LEU A 72 -15.25 20.48 5.56
C LEU A 72 -15.07 20.69 7.06
N ASP A 73 -13.83 20.82 7.48
CA ASP A 73 -13.47 21.31 8.81
C ASP A 73 -13.58 22.85 8.90
N ASP A 74 -13.37 23.41 10.09
CA ASP A 74 -13.46 24.86 10.34
C ASP A 74 -12.43 25.69 9.55
N ALA A 75 -11.34 25.07 9.10
CA ALA A 75 -10.33 25.67 8.26
C ALA A 75 -10.66 25.52 6.75
N GLY A 76 -11.73 24.85 6.41
CA GLY A 76 -12.17 24.59 5.04
C GLY A 76 -11.44 23.45 4.34
N HIS A 77 -10.72 22.59 5.06
CA HIS A 77 -10.13 21.37 4.51
C HIS A 77 -11.12 20.21 4.56
N ILE A 78 -10.87 19.16 3.77
CA ILE A 78 -11.66 17.93 3.81
C ILE A 78 -11.51 17.24 5.17
N ASP A 79 -12.62 17.12 5.92
CA ASP A 79 -12.71 16.31 7.13
C ASP A 79 -12.94 14.84 6.78
N ARG A 80 -11.86 14.05 6.89
CA ARG A 80 -11.89 12.59 6.64
C ARG A 80 -12.85 11.86 7.58
N ALA A 81 -13.00 12.31 8.82
CA ALA A 81 -13.92 11.68 9.75
C ALA A 81 -15.38 11.93 9.32
N ALA A 82 -15.69 13.11 8.76
CA ALA A 82 -17.01 13.39 8.19
C ALA A 82 -17.30 12.47 7.00
N ILE A 83 -16.35 12.34 6.04
CA ILE A 83 -16.51 11.41 4.92
C ILE A 83 -16.68 9.98 5.43
N SER A 84 -15.82 9.53 6.36
CA SER A 84 -15.89 8.18 6.92
C SER A 84 -17.24 7.88 7.55
N ARG A 85 -17.87 8.82 8.24
CA ARG A 85 -19.22 8.68 8.82
C ARG A 85 -20.29 8.51 7.74
N ILE A 86 -20.21 9.27 6.65
CA ILE A 86 -21.15 9.17 5.53
C ILE A 86 -21.06 7.80 4.87
N VAL A 87 -19.85 7.41 4.45
CA VAL A 87 -19.64 6.16 3.68
C VAL A 87 -19.75 4.90 4.53
N PHE A 88 -19.74 5.03 5.86
CA PHE A 88 -19.86 3.89 6.77
C PHE A 88 -21.25 3.24 6.67
N ASP A 89 -22.29 4.05 6.59
CA ASP A 89 -23.70 3.60 6.56
C ASP A 89 -24.28 3.57 5.13
N ASP A 90 -23.54 4.07 4.12
CA ASP A 90 -23.97 4.18 2.72
C ASP A 90 -23.00 3.45 1.80
N GLN A 91 -23.39 2.25 1.34
CA GLN A 91 -22.59 1.43 0.43
C GLN A 91 -22.42 2.06 -0.96
N GLU A 92 -23.42 2.81 -1.45
CA GLU A 92 -23.32 3.51 -2.73
C GLU A 92 -22.31 4.66 -2.64
N ALA A 93 -22.35 5.42 -1.56
CA ALA A 93 -21.38 6.47 -1.28
C ALA A 93 -19.96 5.91 -1.14
N LEU A 94 -19.81 4.77 -0.47
CA LEU A 94 -18.51 4.09 -0.36
C LEU A 94 -17.98 3.66 -1.72
N ALA A 95 -18.80 2.96 -2.53
CA ALA A 95 -18.40 2.50 -3.85
C ALA A 95 -18.02 3.67 -4.78
N TRP A 96 -18.75 4.78 -4.70
CA TRP A 96 -18.43 6.00 -5.44
C TRP A 96 -17.08 6.59 -4.99
N LEU A 97 -16.83 6.67 -3.69
CA LEU A 97 -15.56 7.18 -3.14
C LEU A 97 -14.37 6.29 -3.58
N GLU A 98 -14.54 4.98 -3.51
CA GLU A 98 -13.55 4.02 -3.98
C GLU A 98 -13.29 4.18 -5.49
N ALA A 99 -14.32 4.31 -6.31
CA ALA A 99 -14.19 4.55 -7.75
C ALA A 99 -13.47 5.88 -8.06
N LEU A 100 -13.62 6.90 -7.23
CA LEU A 100 -12.91 8.17 -7.35
C LEU A 100 -11.43 8.05 -7.01
N LEU A 101 -11.10 7.35 -5.91
CA LEU A 101 -9.76 7.35 -5.32
C LEU A 101 -8.85 6.22 -5.85
N HIS A 102 -9.37 4.99 -6.08
CA HIS A 102 -8.52 3.84 -6.45
C HIS A 102 -7.70 4.09 -7.72
N PRO A 103 -8.25 4.60 -8.84
CA PRO A 103 -7.44 4.86 -10.05
C PRO A 103 -6.32 5.86 -9.80
N ARG A 104 -6.57 6.86 -8.96
CA ARG A 104 -5.58 7.91 -8.62
C ARG A 104 -4.48 7.36 -7.74
N VAL A 105 -4.83 6.54 -6.74
CA VAL A 105 -3.85 5.85 -5.89
C VAL A 105 -2.96 4.93 -6.72
N VAL A 106 -3.54 4.18 -7.67
CA VAL A 106 -2.78 3.32 -8.57
C VAL A 106 -1.83 4.14 -9.44
N ALA A 107 -2.30 5.23 -10.05
CA ALA A 107 -1.47 6.10 -10.87
C ALA A 107 -0.28 6.68 -10.08
N GLU A 108 -0.52 7.12 -8.85
CA GLU A 108 0.50 7.68 -7.97
C GLU A 108 1.62 6.69 -7.63
N TYR A 109 1.30 5.49 -7.18
CA TYR A 109 2.37 4.54 -6.84
C TYR A 109 3.06 3.96 -8.08
N LEU A 110 2.40 3.90 -9.25
CA LEU A 110 3.04 3.53 -10.50
C LEU A 110 4.03 4.61 -10.96
N ALA A 111 3.61 5.89 -10.96
CA ALA A 111 4.49 7.01 -11.28
C ALA A 111 5.68 7.10 -10.32
N TRP A 112 5.46 6.87 -9.03
CA TRP A 112 6.52 6.80 -8.03
C TRP A 112 7.53 5.68 -8.34
N ARG A 113 7.07 4.47 -8.73
CA ARG A 113 7.96 3.37 -9.14
C ARG A 113 8.76 3.69 -10.40
N GLU A 114 8.14 4.34 -11.38
CA GLU A 114 8.84 4.79 -12.58
C GLU A 114 9.95 5.80 -12.24
N ALA A 115 9.65 6.74 -11.34
CA ALA A 115 10.65 7.70 -10.86
C ALA A 115 11.80 7.01 -10.13
N LEU A 116 11.56 5.98 -9.32
CA LEU A 116 12.59 5.18 -8.68
C LEU A 116 13.49 4.45 -9.70
N ALA A 117 12.88 3.85 -10.72
CA ALA A 117 13.62 3.15 -11.78
C ALA A 117 14.51 4.08 -12.61
N ALA A 118 14.19 5.37 -12.67
CA ALA A 118 14.96 6.40 -13.37
C ALA A 118 16.16 6.94 -12.56
N LEU A 119 16.29 6.58 -11.28
CA LEU A 119 17.41 7.03 -10.45
C LEU A 119 18.74 6.48 -10.97
N PRO A 120 19.86 7.19 -10.76
CA PRO A 120 21.21 6.69 -11.08
C PRO A 120 21.56 5.40 -10.34
N ASP A 121 21.08 5.27 -9.10
CA ASP A 121 21.25 4.10 -8.23
C ASP A 121 19.86 3.76 -7.65
N PRO A 122 19.03 2.98 -8.36
CA PRO A 122 17.69 2.64 -7.91
C PRO A 122 17.77 1.64 -6.76
N PRO A 123 16.82 1.70 -5.79
CA PRO A 123 16.73 0.70 -4.74
C PRO A 123 16.41 -0.67 -5.34
N SER A 124 16.89 -1.76 -4.71
CA SER A 124 16.59 -3.12 -5.19
C SER A 124 15.10 -3.49 -5.09
N VAL A 125 14.40 -2.91 -4.13
CA VAL A 125 12.98 -3.19 -3.84
C VAL A 125 12.20 -1.90 -3.67
N SER A 126 10.98 -1.87 -4.22
CA SER A 126 9.96 -0.86 -3.96
C SER A 126 8.76 -1.53 -3.29
N ALA A 127 8.48 -1.21 -2.03
CA ALA A 127 7.39 -1.80 -1.26
C ALA A 127 6.21 -0.82 -1.13
N THR A 128 5.02 -1.30 -1.48
CA THR A 128 3.77 -0.53 -1.37
C THR A 128 2.83 -1.22 -0.40
N GLU A 129 2.36 -0.52 0.64
CA GLU A 129 1.28 -1.01 1.49
C GLU A 129 -0.05 -0.85 0.76
N VAL A 130 -0.75 -1.98 0.48
CA VAL A 130 -2.04 -2.03 -0.22
C VAL A 130 -3.01 -2.90 0.56
N PRO A 131 -3.79 -2.34 1.50
CA PRO A 131 -4.69 -3.11 2.36
C PRO A 131 -5.73 -3.94 1.60
N LEU A 132 -6.28 -3.41 0.51
CA LEU A 132 -7.34 -4.00 -0.31
C LEU A 132 -6.81 -4.63 -1.61
N LEU A 133 -5.57 -5.15 -1.61
CA LEU A 133 -4.90 -5.63 -2.82
C LEU A 133 -5.75 -6.61 -3.62
N TYR A 134 -6.23 -7.64 -2.96
CA TYR A 134 -6.97 -8.74 -3.58
C TYR A 134 -8.42 -8.35 -3.88
N GLU A 135 -9.01 -7.52 -3.03
CA GLU A 135 -10.37 -7.03 -3.18
C GLU A 135 -10.56 -6.19 -4.46
N VAL A 136 -9.49 -5.52 -4.90
CA VAL A 136 -9.50 -4.69 -6.12
C VAL A 136 -8.79 -5.35 -7.31
N GLY A 137 -8.38 -6.61 -7.20
CA GLY A 137 -7.66 -7.33 -8.27
C GLY A 137 -6.34 -6.65 -8.63
N GLY A 138 -5.57 -6.25 -7.61
CA GLY A 138 -4.35 -5.46 -7.76
C GLY A 138 -3.06 -6.27 -7.93
N GLU A 139 -3.11 -7.60 -7.81
CA GLU A 139 -1.95 -8.48 -7.68
C GLU A 139 -0.99 -8.39 -8.86
N GLU A 140 -1.53 -8.38 -10.07
CA GLU A 140 -0.73 -8.37 -11.31
C GLU A 140 0.18 -7.14 -11.48
N ARG A 141 -0.02 -6.11 -10.63
CA ARG A 141 0.81 -4.90 -10.63
C ARG A 141 2.10 -5.06 -9.82
N PHE A 142 2.33 -6.22 -9.20
CA PHE A 142 3.45 -6.47 -8.30
C PHE A 142 4.19 -7.74 -8.70
N ASP A 143 5.50 -7.75 -8.46
CA ASP A 143 6.38 -8.90 -8.73
C ASP A 143 6.35 -9.92 -7.58
N ALA A 144 5.99 -9.45 -6.38
CA ALA A 144 5.81 -10.30 -5.20
C ALA A 144 4.80 -9.68 -4.22
N ILE A 145 4.14 -10.54 -3.47
CA ILE A 145 3.15 -10.17 -2.45
C ILE A 145 3.58 -10.72 -1.10
N VAL A 146 3.54 -9.84 -0.09
CA VAL A 146 3.78 -10.17 1.31
C VAL A 146 2.48 -10.01 2.08
N ALA A 147 1.94 -11.09 2.62
CA ALA A 147 0.76 -11.07 3.48
C ALA A 147 1.17 -11.03 4.96
N ILE A 148 0.73 -10.00 5.68
CA ILE A 148 0.91 -9.88 7.13
C ILE A 148 -0.41 -10.15 7.80
N THR A 149 -0.47 -11.15 8.66
CA THR A 149 -1.63 -11.50 9.47
C THR A 149 -1.31 -11.42 10.96
N ALA A 150 -2.31 -11.47 11.81
CA ALA A 150 -2.13 -11.60 13.25
C ALA A 150 -3.38 -12.23 13.88
N PRO A 151 -3.27 -12.89 15.03
CA PRO A 151 -4.41 -13.35 15.82
C PRO A 151 -5.43 -12.25 16.06
N GLU A 152 -6.71 -12.62 16.06
CA GLU A 152 -7.83 -11.66 16.11
C GLU A 152 -7.81 -10.80 17.39
N ASP A 153 -7.47 -11.38 18.51
CA ASP A 153 -7.32 -10.70 19.81
C ASP A 153 -6.25 -9.60 19.74
N LEU A 154 -5.09 -9.90 19.16
CA LEU A 154 -4.03 -8.92 18.96
C LEU A 154 -4.42 -7.84 17.94
N ARG A 155 -5.16 -8.19 16.89
CA ARG A 155 -5.64 -7.21 15.90
C ARG A 155 -6.64 -6.24 16.54
N ARG A 156 -7.56 -6.73 17.37
CA ARG A 156 -8.50 -5.90 18.11
C ARG A 156 -7.81 -4.94 19.07
N GLU A 157 -6.78 -5.41 19.80
CA GLU A 157 -5.99 -4.58 20.70
C GLU A 157 -5.23 -3.47 19.96
N ARG A 158 -4.65 -3.80 18.80
CA ARG A 158 -3.86 -2.87 17.97
C ARG A 158 -4.70 -1.91 17.15
N SER A 159 -5.93 -2.29 16.83
CA SER A 159 -6.81 -1.49 15.99
C SER A 159 -7.37 -0.28 16.75
N ARG A 160 -7.16 0.93 16.18
CA ARG A 160 -7.80 2.18 16.64
C ARG A 160 -9.09 2.47 15.85
N VAL A 161 -9.53 1.54 15.02
CA VAL A 161 -10.68 1.72 14.13
C VAL A 161 -11.97 1.42 14.88
N SER A 162 -12.95 2.32 14.80
CA SER A 162 -14.30 2.06 15.26
C SER A 162 -14.95 0.98 14.39
N SER A 163 -15.56 -0.03 15.02
CA SER A 163 -16.27 -1.13 14.35
C SER A 163 -15.40 -1.91 13.33
N PRO A 164 -14.29 -2.54 13.76
CA PRO A 164 -13.44 -3.34 12.86
C PRO A 164 -14.20 -4.48 12.19
N GLU A 165 -15.17 -5.10 12.88
CA GLU A 165 -15.94 -6.25 12.41
C GLU A 165 -16.73 -5.97 11.12
N GLN A 166 -17.35 -4.79 10.99
CA GLN A 166 -18.10 -4.42 9.78
C GLN A 166 -17.18 -4.14 8.59
N ARG A 167 -15.96 -3.67 8.83
CA ARG A 167 -14.95 -3.49 7.78
C ARG A 167 -14.32 -4.80 7.39
N GLU A 168 -14.07 -5.69 8.35
CA GLU A 168 -13.51 -7.02 8.11
C GLU A 168 -14.44 -7.92 7.31
N SER A 169 -15.76 -7.82 7.47
CA SER A 169 -16.73 -8.60 6.69
C SER A 169 -16.67 -8.36 5.17
N ARG A 170 -16.01 -7.29 4.73
CA ARG A 170 -15.79 -6.95 3.32
C ARG A 170 -14.42 -7.39 2.80
N LEU A 171 -13.56 -7.84 3.69
CA LEU A 171 -12.21 -8.27 3.34
C LEU A 171 -12.18 -9.77 3.01
N ILE A 172 -11.33 -10.12 2.07
CA ILE A 172 -10.97 -11.52 1.85
C ILE A 172 -10.32 -12.07 3.13
N PRO A 173 -10.67 -13.30 3.55
CA PRO A 173 -10.11 -13.92 4.75
C PRO A 173 -8.57 -13.97 4.73
N ASP A 174 -7.95 -13.80 5.89
CA ASP A 174 -6.48 -13.84 6.03
C ASP A 174 -5.87 -15.15 5.51
N GLU A 175 -6.57 -16.28 5.68
CA GLU A 175 -6.16 -17.59 5.15
C GLU A 175 -6.06 -17.58 3.62
N GLU A 176 -7.01 -16.96 2.94
CA GLU A 176 -6.97 -16.82 1.47
C GLU A 176 -5.86 -15.86 1.04
N LYS A 177 -5.66 -14.74 1.77
CA LYS A 177 -4.57 -13.80 1.49
C LYS A 177 -3.21 -14.47 1.61
N THR A 178 -3.00 -15.27 2.65
CA THR A 178 -1.74 -16.00 2.87
C THR A 178 -1.51 -17.09 1.83
N ALA A 179 -2.56 -17.78 1.40
CA ALA A 179 -2.46 -18.82 0.38
C ALA A 179 -2.09 -18.28 -1.02
N ARG A 180 -2.42 -17.00 -1.29
CA ARG A 180 -2.15 -16.33 -2.57
C ARG A 180 -0.85 -15.52 -2.57
N ALA A 181 -0.25 -15.27 -1.40
CA ALA A 181 0.95 -14.47 -1.26
C ALA A 181 2.23 -15.28 -1.52
N ASP A 182 3.28 -14.63 -2.03
CA ASP A 182 4.62 -15.22 -2.18
C ASP A 182 5.32 -15.44 -0.82
N PHE A 183 5.06 -14.53 0.12
CA PHE A 183 5.57 -14.56 1.48
C PHE A 183 4.45 -14.25 2.45
N SER A 184 4.42 -14.94 3.58
CA SER A 184 3.42 -14.67 4.63
C SER A 184 4.03 -14.71 6.01
N TYR A 185 3.54 -13.86 6.91
CA TYR A 185 3.98 -13.78 8.29
C TYR A 185 2.80 -13.61 9.26
N VAL A 186 2.77 -14.44 10.29
CA VAL A 186 1.83 -14.27 11.42
C VAL A 186 2.50 -13.38 12.46
N ASN A 187 2.05 -12.16 12.60
CA ASN A 187 2.62 -11.15 13.48
C ASN A 187 2.03 -11.27 14.91
N ASP A 188 2.39 -12.33 15.61
CA ASP A 188 2.00 -12.64 16.98
C ASP A 188 3.15 -12.47 18.00
N GLY A 189 4.34 -12.13 17.51
CA GLY A 189 5.55 -12.00 18.28
C GLY A 189 6.04 -10.57 18.50
N THR A 190 7.35 -10.43 18.57
CA THR A 190 8.04 -9.16 18.78
C THR A 190 8.29 -8.41 17.47
N ARG A 191 8.52 -7.08 17.57
CA ARG A 191 8.96 -6.28 16.41
C ARG A 191 10.25 -6.81 15.78
N GLN A 192 11.16 -7.38 16.58
CA GLN A 192 12.40 -7.96 16.08
C GLN A 192 12.13 -9.17 15.18
N GLN A 193 11.19 -10.04 15.55
CA GLN A 193 10.84 -11.19 14.71
C GLN A 193 10.23 -10.79 13.37
N LEU A 194 9.38 -9.73 13.35
CA LEU A 194 8.88 -9.16 12.11
C LEU A 194 10.02 -8.55 11.27
N ASP A 195 10.96 -7.86 11.90
CA ASP A 195 12.13 -7.27 11.23
C ASP A 195 13.04 -8.35 10.63
N ASP A 196 13.29 -9.45 11.38
CA ASP A 196 14.06 -10.60 10.90
C ASP A 196 13.38 -11.27 9.69
N PHE A 197 12.05 -11.45 9.72
CA PHE A 197 11.27 -11.95 8.58
C PHE A 197 11.42 -11.04 7.35
N VAL A 198 11.33 -9.71 7.53
CA VAL A 198 11.50 -8.75 6.42
C VAL A 198 12.91 -8.81 5.88
N ALA A 199 13.94 -8.91 6.74
CA ALA A 199 15.33 -9.07 6.30
C ALA A 199 15.53 -10.32 5.44
N GLU A 200 14.90 -11.45 5.79
CA GLU A 200 14.93 -12.67 4.98
C GLU A 200 14.19 -12.50 3.65
N THR A 201 13.02 -11.88 3.69
CA THR A 201 12.25 -11.55 2.48
C THR A 201 13.04 -10.67 1.54
N MET A 202 13.70 -9.62 2.03
CA MET A 202 14.55 -8.73 1.22
C MET A 202 15.69 -9.48 0.55
N ARG A 203 16.36 -10.42 1.26
CA ARG A 203 17.40 -11.27 0.68
C ARG A 203 16.87 -12.16 -0.45
N ALA A 204 15.69 -12.76 -0.24
CA ALA A 204 15.04 -13.60 -1.24
C ALA A 204 14.62 -12.81 -2.49
N LEU A 205 14.12 -11.58 -2.31
CA LEU A 205 13.73 -10.68 -3.40
C LEU A 205 14.95 -10.21 -4.21
N ALA A 206 16.04 -9.87 -3.54
CA ALA A 206 17.29 -9.48 -4.21
C ALA A 206 17.84 -10.61 -5.11
N ALA A 207 17.67 -11.87 -4.71
CA ALA A 207 18.06 -13.02 -5.51
C ALA A 207 17.15 -13.29 -6.73
N ARG A 208 15.97 -12.67 -6.80
CA ARG A 208 15.03 -12.77 -7.95
C ARG A 208 15.31 -11.74 -9.05
N GLN A 209 16.16 -10.73 -8.81
CA GLN A 209 16.51 -9.77 -9.84
C GLN A 209 17.27 -10.48 -10.96
N PRO A 210 16.84 -10.38 -12.23
CA PRO A 210 17.66 -10.83 -13.33
C PRO A 210 18.94 -9.98 -13.39
N ALA A 211 20.06 -10.66 -13.56
CA ALA A 211 21.38 -10.04 -13.73
C ALA A 211 21.42 -9.12 -14.96
#